data_9afd1e18b6c79588bb24994aa802d4d7
#
_entry.id   9afd1e18b6c79588bb24994aa802d4d7
#
_cell.length_a   1.000
_cell.length_b   1.000
_cell.length_c   1.000
_cell.angle_alpha   90.00
_cell.angle_beta   90.00
_cell.angle_gamma   90.00
#
_symmetry.space_group_name_H-M   'P 1'
#
loop_
_entity.id
_entity.type
_entity.pdbx_description
1 polymer ?
#
loop_
_entity_poly.entity_id
_entity_poly.type
_entity_poly.pdbx_seq_one_letter_code
_entity_poly.pdbx_strand_id
1 'polypeptide(L)'
;DEIEGKAMRVPLNECIRHLLITGNAVLHVEKDNTVRVFHLDQYVVRRDPQGKVLEIIVKEKMSRELYKEIFKTSPPSETDTSADGNEKELSLYTSVKRIDKKIKIRQEVNDKRIPGTDSEYPLDKTPWLALRYNAIDGEDYGRGFIEEYLGDLKTVEGLSKAIIEGTAAAAKVLFLVKPNGTTKMRTISNAPNLAVRQGNKDDVTVVQVEKFSDFRVARETMEGVERRLAAAFL
;
A
#
# COMPACT_ATOMS: atom_id res chain seq x y z
N ASP A 1 21.32 -26.31 1.35
CA ASP A 1 19.90 -26.07 1.23
C ASP A 1 19.63 -25.28 -0.07
N GLU A 2 18.78 -25.82 -0.95
CA GLU A 2 18.53 -25.20 -2.29
C GLU A 2 17.94 -23.81 -2.20
N ILE A 3 17.13 -23.53 -1.17
CA ILE A 3 16.48 -22.23 -0.95
C ILE A 3 17.53 -21.16 -0.63
N GLU A 4 18.53 -21.50 0.15
CA GLU A 4 19.61 -20.55 0.52
C GLU A 4 20.60 -20.37 -0.65
N GLY A 5 20.97 -21.46 -1.32
CA GLY A 5 21.90 -21.41 -2.45
C GLY A 5 21.40 -20.61 -3.66
N LYS A 6 20.08 -20.44 -3.80
CA LYS A 6 19.43 -19.72 -4.92
C LYS A 6 18.82 -18.38 -4.52
N ALA A 7 19.15 -17.86 -3.33
CA ALA A 7 18.62 -16.58 -2.81
C ALA A 7 17.08 -16.45 -2.84
N MET A 8 16.35 -17.56 -2.78
CA MET A 8 14.88 -17.59 -2.86
C MET A 8 14.19 -17.05 -1.61
N ARG A 9 14.91 -16.94 -0.49
CA ARG A 9 14.36 -16.51 0.80
C ARG A 9 13.71 -15.12 0.74
N VAL A 10 14.36 -14.17 0.07
CA VAL A 10 13.87 -12.79 -0.03
C VAL A 10 12.57 -12.72 -0.83
N PRO A 11 12.49 -13.20 -2.08
CA PRO A 11 11.25 -13.17 -2.85
C PRO A 11 10.13 -14.00 -2.21
N LEU A 12 10.42 -15.11 -1.53
CA LEU A 12 9.39 -15.86 -0.80
C LEU A 12 8.81 -15.08 0.38
N ASN A 13 9.64 -14.38 1.15
CA ASN A 13 9.16 -13.49 2.22
C ASN A 13 8.30 -12.35 1.66
N GLU A 14 8.68 -11.77 0.53
CA GLU A 14 7.89 -10.75 -0.16
C GLU A 14 6.53 -11.31 -0.60
N CYS A 15 6.53 -12.50 -1.19
CA CYS A 15 5.31 -13.20 -1.56
C CYS A 15 4.37 -13.42 -0.37
N ILE A 16 4.89 -13.92 0.76
CA ILE A 16 4.10 -14.14 1.98
C ILE A 16 3.51 -12.82 2.47
N ARG A 17 4.28 -11.74 2.45
CA ARG A 17 3.81 -10.40 2.82
C ARG A 17 2.64 -9.95 1.93
N HIS A 18 2.75 -10.12 0.62
CA HIS A 18 1.66 -9.80 -0.31
C HIS A 18 0.43 -10.66 -0.04
N LEU A 19 0.60 -11.96 0.21
CA LEU A 19 -0.52 -12.85 0.55
C LEU A 19 -1.22 -12.43 1.83
N LEU A 20 -0.49 -12.05 2.88
CA LEU A 20 -1.09 -11.58 4.13
C LEU A 20 -1.85 -10.26 3.97
N ILE A 21 -1.31 -9.33 3.18
CA ILE A 21 -1.86 -7.98 3.03
C ILE A 21 -3.02 -7.98 2.02
N THR A 22 -2.74 -8.40 0.79
CA THR A 22 -3.70 -8.30 -0.34
C THR A 22 -4.43 -9.60 -0.64
N GLY A 23 -4.00 -10.70 -0.02
CA GLY A 23 -4.53 -12.03 -0.30
C GLY A 23 -4.06 -12.66 -1.61
N ASN A 24 -3.20 -11.99 -2.37
CA ASN A 24 -2.86 -12.38 -3.73
C ASN A 24 -1.39 -12.11 -4.05
N ALA A 25 -0.74 -13.03 -4.75
CA ALA A 25 0.59 -12.85 -5.31
C ALA A 25 0.76 -13.71 -6.56
N VAL A 26 1.54 -13.24 -7.52
CA VAL A 26 2.00 -14.06 -8.65
C VAL A 26 3.49 -14.28 -8.52
N LEU A 27 3.91 -15.53 -8.62
CA LEU A 27 5.30 -15.94 -8.68
C LEU A 27 5.64 -16.38 -10.11
N HIS A 28 6.81 -15.99 -10.56
CA HIS A 28 7.43 -16.51 -11.77
C HIS A 28 8.78 -17.12 -11.41
N VAL A 29 8.95 -18.41 -11.73
CA VAL A 29 10.22 -19.11 -11.60
C VAL A 29 10.95 -18.99 -12.93
N GLU A 30 12.07 -18.29 -12.96
CA GLU A 30 12.89 -18.11 -14.15
C GLU A 30 13.70 -19.38 -14.50
N LYS A 31 14.31 -19.41 -15.68
CA LYS A 31 15.06 -20.58 -16.16
C LYS A 31 16.32 -20.90 -15.31
N ASP A 32 16.88 -19.89 -14.69
CA ASP A 32 18.02 -20.01 -13.73
C ASP A 32 17.57 -20.41 -12.31
N ASN A 33 16.25 -20.65 -12.14
CA ASN A 33 15.58 -20.92 -10.88
C ASN A 33 15.54 -19.72 -9.92
N THR A 34 15.77 -18.50 -10.38
CA THR A 34 15.43 -17.31 -9.60
C THR A 34 13.91 -17.15 -9.55
N VAL A 35 13.41 -16.56 -8.47
CA VAL A 35 11.97 -16.34 -8.27
C VAL A 35 11.70 -14.85 -8.30
N ARG A 36 10.76 -14.44 -9.16
CA ARG A 36 10.22 -13.08 -9.19
C ARG A 36 8.82 -13.06 -8.62
N VAL A 37 8.51 -12.02 -7.87
CA VAL A 37 7.20 -11.79 -7.24
C VAL A 37 6.55 -10.59 -7.90
N PHE A 38 5.28 -10.71 -8.24
CA PHE A 38 4.50 -9.61 -8.81
C PHE A 38 3.43 -9.17 -7.82
N HIS A 39 3.39 -7.87 -7.59
CA HIS A 39 2.40 -7.22 -6.75
C HIS A 39 1.03 -7.16 -7.46
N LEU A 40 -0.06 -7.08 -6.69
CA LEU A 40 -1.44 -7.15 -7.20
C LEU A 40 -1.78 -6.07 -8.25
N ASP A 41 -1.12 -4.92 -8.22
CA ASP A 41 -1.28 -3.84 -9.22
C ASP A 41 -0.58 -4.11 -10.58
N GLN A 42 0.28 -5.14 -10.63
CA GLN A 42 1.07 -5.47 -11.81
C GLN A 42 0.44 -6.59 -12.65
N TYR A 43 -0.62 -7.24 -12.17
CA TYR A 43 -1.21 -8.35 -12.90
C TYR A 43 -2.72 -8.45 -12.74
N VAL A 44 -3.32 -9.16 -13.67
CA VAL A 44 -4.71 -9.63 -13.59
C VAL A 44 -4.76 -11.14 -13.77
N VAL A 45 -5.66 -11.79 -13.06
CA VAL A 45 -5.88 -13.23 -13.13
C VAL A 45 -7.34 -13.51 -13.42
N ARG A 46 -7.60 -14.50 -14.26
CA ARG A 46 -8.92 -15.07 -14.48
C ARG A 46 -8.92 -16.55 -14.14
N ARG A 47 -9.95 -17.00 -13.46
CA ARG A 47 -10.10 -18.39 -13.02
C ARG A 47 -11.40 -19.00 -13.52
N ASP A 48 -11.47 -20.31 -13.48
CA ASP A 48 -12.72 -21.03 -13.64
C ASP A 48 -13.50 -21.08 -12.30
N PRO A 49 -14.78 -21.48 -12.31
CA PRO A 49 -15.57 -21.60 -11.07
C PRO A 49 -14.97 -22.55 -10.03
N GLN A 50 -14.08 -23.46 -10.43
CA GLN A 50 -13.35 -24.37 -9.52
C GLN A 50 -12.06 -23.74 -8.98
N GLY A 51 -11.76 -22.48 -9.32
CA GLY A 51 -10.58 -21.75 -8.88
C GLY A 51 -9.30 -22.05 -9.65
N LYS A 52 -9.35 -22.84 -10.76
CA LYS A 52 -8.17 -23.10 -11.59
C LYS A 52 -7.86 -21.87 -12.45
N VAL A 53 -6.59 -21.55 -12.57
CA VAL A 53 -6.13 -20.42 -13.40
C VAL A 53 -6.37 -20.69 -14.88
N LEU A 54 -7.09 -19.79 -15.53
CA LEU A 54 -7.32 -19.79 -16.98
C LEU A 54 -6.35 -18.85 -17.69
N GLU A 55 -6.09 -17.69 -17.13
CA GLU A 55 -5.26 -16.67 -17.71
C GLU A 55 -4.62 -15.79 -16.65
N ILE A 56 -3.36 -15.43 -16.86
CA ILE A 56 -2.63 -14.41 -16.09
C ILE A 56 -2.08 -13.43 -17.10
N ILE A 57 -2.26 -12.13 -16.86
CA ILE A 57 -1.61 -11.08 -17.65
C ILE A 57 -0.82 -10.22 -16.67
N VAL A 58 0.49 -10.13 -16.89
CA VAL A 58 1.40 -9.31 -16.08
C VAL A 58 1.81 -8.10 -16.89
N LYS A 59 1.82 -6.93 -16.27
CA LYS A 59 2.27 -5.66 -16.82
C LYS A 59 3.57 -5.25 -16.15
N GLU A 60 4.62 -5.05 -16.93
CA GLU A 60 5.91 -4.54 -16.48
C GLU A 60 6.28 -3.27 -17.24
N LYS A 61 6.98 -2.37 -16.59
CA LYS A 61 7.53 -1.18 -17.22
C LYS A 61 8.99 -1.41 -17.56
N MET A 62 9.42 -1.01 -18.75
CA MET A 62 10.82 -1.10 -19.15
C MET A 62 11.22 0.09 -20.02
N SER A 63 12.51 0.44 -19.98
CA SER A 63 13.07 1.45 -20.89
C SER A 63 13.20 0.90 -22.30
N ARG A 64 13.25 1.81 -23.30
CA ARG A 64 13.48 1.44 -24.70
C ARG A 64 14.86 0.82 -24.93
N GLU A 65 15.83 1.23 -24.14
CA GLU A 65 17.20 0.69 -24.17
C GLU A 65 17.21 -0.77 -23.72
N LEU A 66 16.60 -1.06 -22.57
CA LEU A 66 16.47 -2.40 -22.04
C LEU A 66 15.69 -3.32 -22.99
N TYR A 67 14.64 -2.79 -23.65
CA TYR A 67 13.91 -3.54 -24.67
C TYR A 67 14.81 -3.99 -25.82
N LYS A 68 15.65 -3.05 -26.37
CA LYS A 68 16.59 -3.38 -27.44
C LYS A 68 17.65 -4.41 -27.03
N GLU A 69 18.10 -4.33 -25.78
CA GLU A 69 19.08 -5.27 -25.23
C GLU A 69 18.50 -6.69 -25.12
N ILE A 70 17.29 -6.81 -24.55
CA ILE A 70 16.65 -8.10 -24.32
C ILE A 70 16.15 -8.74 -25.61
N PHE A 71 15.40 -8.00 -26.42
CA PHE A 71 14.73 -8.54 -27.60
C PHE A 71 15.54 -8.39 -28.90
N LYS A 72 16.65 -7.67 -28.88
CA LYS A 72 17.52 -7.41 -30.06
C LYS A 72 16.78 -6.83 -31.26
N THR A 73 15.65 -6.19 -31.04
CA THR A 73 14.78 -5.55 -32.04
C THR A 73 14.41 -4.15 -31.57
N SER A 74 14.10 -3.26 -32.50
CA SER A 74 13.58 -1.93 -32.13
C SER A 74 12.15 -2.05 -31.61
N PRO A 75 11.79 -1.34 -30.52
CA PRO A 75 10.42 -1.35 -30.04
C PRO A 75 9.48 -0.78 -31.11
N PRO A 76 8.22 -1.25 -31.15
CA PRO A 76 7.23 -0.68 -32.06
C PRO A 76 7.16 0.83 -31.84
N SER A 77 7.30 1.60 -32.93
CA SER A 77 7.23 3.06 -32.85
C SER A 77 5.83 3.50 -32.45
N GLU A 78 5.70 4.14 -31.30
CA GLU A 78 4.59 5.03 -31.03
C GLU A 78 5.08 6.47 -31.24
N THR A 79 4.26 7.22 -31.97
CA THR A 79 4.42 8.65 -32.28
C THR A 79 4.13 9.56 -31.09
N ASP A 80 4.16 9.03 -29.87
CA ASP A 80 3.92 9.81 -28.65
C ASP A 80 5.21 10.13 -27.92
N THR A 81 5.88 11.16 -28.36
CA THR A 81 6.74 11.96 -27.49
C THR A 81 5.83 12.71 -26.52
N SER A 82 5.95 12.43 -25.23
CA SER A 82 5.41 13.34 -24.23
C SER A 82 6.01 14.72 -24.43
N ALA A 83 5.22 15.77 -24.25
CA ALA A 83 5.63 17.17 -24.41
C ALA A 83 6.84 17.58 -23.54
N ASP A 84 7.27 16.74 -22.61
CA ASP A 84 8.38 16.94 -21.66
C ASP A 84 9.72 16.31 -22.08
N GLY A 85 9.84 15.76 -23.30
CA GLY A 85 11.12 15.21 -23.79
C GLY A 85 11.65 13.97 -23.07
N ASN A 86 10.95 13.46 -22.06
CA ASN A 86 11.28 12.20 -21.40
C ASN A 86 10.81 11.01 -22.25
N GLU A 87 11.72 10.10 -22.58
CA GLU A 87 11.37 8.86 -23.26
C GLU A 87 10.34 8.10 -22.44
N LYS A 88 9.15 7.91 -23.03
CA LYS A 88 8.08 7.13 -22.36
C LYS A 88 8.57 5.70 -22.11
N GLU A 89 8.42 5.24 -20.87
CA GLU A 89 8.58 3.83 -20.52
C GLU A 89 7.62 2.97 -21.35
N LEU A 90 8.13 1.84 -21.82
CA LEU A 90 7.31 0.85 -22.53
C LEU A 90 6.57 -0.03 -21.51
N SER A 91 5.32 -0.33 -21.80
CA SER A 91 4.56 -1.33 -21.03
C SER A 91 4.68 -2.68 -21.76
N LEU A 92 5.39 -3.61 -21.12
CA LEU A 92 5.46 -5.00 -21.55
C LEU A 92 4.32 -5.78 -20.89
N TYR A 93 3.54 -6.47 -21.71
CA TYR A 93 2.50 -7.37 -21.24
C TYR A 93 2.91 -8.81 -21.51
N THR A 94 2.93 -9.62 -20.45
CA THR A 94 3.14 -11.07 -20.52
C THR A 94 1.81 -11.77 -20.29
N SER A 95 1.29 -12.42 -21.33
CA SER A 95 0.06 -13.21 -21.26
C SER A 95 0.41 -14.68 -21.09
N VAL A 96 -0.11 -15.29 -20.04
CA VAL A 96 0.01 -16.71 -19.68
C VAL A 96 -1.38 -17.31 -19.73
N LYS A 97 -1.70 -18.06 -20.77
CA LYS A 97 -3.05 -18.53 -21.03
C LYS A 97 -3.11 -20.05 -21.14
N ARG A 98 -4.09 -20.63 -20.44
CA ARG A 98 -4.41 -22.04 -20.58
C ARG A 98 -5.20 -22.28 -21.86
N ILE A 99 -4.66 -23.14 -22.73
CA ILE A 99 -5.31 -23.59 -23.96
C ILE A 99 -5.25 -25.11 -23.94
N ASP A 100 -6.40 -25.74 -23.82
CA ASP A 100 -6.56 -27.21 -23.71
C ASP A 100 -5.72 -27.78 -22.53
N LYS A 101 -4.73 -28.60 -22.84
CA LYS A 101 -3.83 -29.25 -21.86
C LYS A 101 -2.47 -28.54 -21.73
N LYS A 102 -2.33 -27.34 -22.26
CA LYS A 102 -1.06 -26.60 -22.26
C LYS A 102 -1.25 -25.18 -21.76
N ILE A 103 -0.18 -24.60 -21.26
CA ILE A 103 -0.04 -23.18 -20.97
C ILE A 103 0.75 -22.55 -22.11
N LYS A 104 0.18 -21.54 -22.76
CA LYS A 104 0.86 -20.72 -23.76
C LYS A 104 1.22 -19.38 -23.18
N ILE A 105 2.47 -18.97 -23.38
CA ILE A 105 3.00 -17.69 -22.92
C ILE A 105 3.38 -16.89 -24.15
N ARG A 106 3.04 -15.60 -24.15
CA ARG A 106 3.42 -14.64 -25.18
C ARG A 106 3.63 -13.27 -24.56
N GLN A 107 4.45 -12.46 -25.24
CA GLN A 107 4.71 -11.10 -24.79
C GLN A 107 4.32 -10.09 -25.88
N GLU A 108 3.80 -8.96 -25.43
CA GLU A 108 3.29 -7.88 -26.28
C GLU A 108 3.73 -6.53 -25.71
N VAL A 109 4.05 -5.59 -26.61
CA VAL A 109 4.30 -4.17 -26.29
C VAL A 109 3.49 -3.34 -27.27
N ASN A 110 2.72 -2.36 -26.76
CA ASN A 110 1.89 -1.50 -27.60
C ASN A 110 0.97 -2.28 -28.53
N ASP A 111 0.27 -3.28 -28.01
CA ASP A 111 -0.63 -4.19 -28.75
C ASP A 111 0.04 -4.95 -29.91
N LYS A 112 1.37 -4.94 -29.96
CA LYS A 112 2.14 -5.71 -30.94
C LYS A 112 2.88 -6.84 -30.27
N ARG A 113 2.66 -8.05 -30.80
CA ARG A 113 3.35 -9.26 -30.34
C ARG A 113 4.84 -9.18 -30.64
N ILE A 114 5.65 -9.59 -29.66
CA ILE A 114 7.10 -9.65 -29.79
C ILE A 114 7.46 -11.02 -30.39
N PRO A 115 8.08 -11.07 -31.59
CA PRO A 115 8.49 -12.33 -32.19
C PRO A 115 9.49 -13.10 -31.32
N GLY A 116 9.37 -14.43 -31.26
CA GLY A 116 10.31 -15.29 -30.52
C GLY A 116 10.08 -15.37 -29.00
N THR A 117 9.04 -14.73 -28.46
CA THR A 117 8.69 -14.80 -27.03
C THR A 117 7.68 -15.91 -26.70
N ASP A 118 7.20 -16.60 -27.73
CA ASP A 118 6.24 -17.68 -27.55
C ASP A 118 6.86 -18.89 -26.88
N SER A 119 6.21 -19.38 -25.84
CA SER A 119 6.60 -20.62 -25.18
C SER A 119 5.37 -21.42 -24.75
N GLU A 120 5.52 -22.73 -24.68
CA GLU A 120 4.48 -23.65 -24.25
C GLU A 120 5.00 -24.52 -23.11
N TYR A 121 4.14 -24.72 -22.10
CA TYR A 121 4.42 -25.60 -20.96
C TYR A 121 3.25 -26.56 -20.74
N PRO A 122 3.51 -27.77 -20.21
CA PRO A 122 2.46 -28.63 -19.67
C PRO A 122 1.76 -27.94 -18.50
N LEU A 123 0.49 -28.28 -18.22
CA LEU A 123 -0.28 -27.69 -17.14
C LEU A 123 0.35 -27.88 -15.74
N ASP A 124 1.02 -29.02 -15.54
CA ASP A 124 1.67 -29.40 -14.30
C ASP A 124 3.08 -28.81 -14.12
N LYS A 125 3.63 -28.17 -15.15
CA LYS A 125 5.00 -27.61 -15.15
C LYS A 125 5.05 -26.15 -15.55
N THR A 126 4.00 -25.39 -15.23
CA THR A 126 3.99 -23.94 -15.48
C THR A 126 4.94 -23.22 -14.54
N PRO A 127 5.81 -22.31 -15.05
CA PRO A 127 6.67 -21.50 -14.20
C PRO A 127 5.92 -20.33 -13.54
N TRP A 128 4.64 -20.13 -13.86
CA TRP A 128 3.80 -19.06 -13.34
C TRP A 128 2.80 -19.58 -12.33
N LEU A 129 2.84 -19.06 -11.11
CA LEU A 129 2.01 -19.49 -10.00
C LEU A 129 1.22 -18.29 -9.46
N ALA A 130 -0.10 -18.27 -9.70
CA ALA A 130 -0.99 -17.29 -9.11
C ALA A 130 -1.53 -17.86 -7.78
N LEU A 131 -1.09 -17.28 -6.67
CA LEU A 131 -1.39 -17.72 -5.32
C LEU A 131 -2.52 -16.88 -4.73
N ARG A 132 -3.32 -17.50 -3.85
CA ARG A 132 -4.34 -16.86 -3.02
C ARG A 132 -4.15 -17.27 -1.57
N TYR A 133 -4.29 -16.34 -0.64
CA TYR A 133 -4.24 -16.63 0.79
C TYR A 133 -5.55 -17.32 1.23
N ASN A 134 -6.66 -16.61 1.14
CA ASN A 134 -7.97 -17.15 1.42
C ASN A 134 -8.82 -17.15 0.14
N ALA A 135 -9.12 -18.33 -0.39
CA ALA A 135 -9.85 -18.48 -1.64
C ALA A 135 -11.36 -18.45 -1.37
N ILE A 136 -12.08 -17.66 -2.16
CA ILE A 136 -13.53 -17.62 -2.15
C ILE A 136 -14.03 -18.22 -3.46
N ASP A 137 -15.03 -19.09 -3.36
CA ASP A 137 -15.63 -19.73 -4.54
C ASP A 137 -16.27 -18.70 -5.46
N GLY A 138 -15.96 -18.82 -6.75
CA GLY A 138 -16.46 -17.92 -7.79
C GLY A 138 -15.70 -16.59 -7.91
N GLU A 139 -14.73 -16.30 -7.05
CA GLU A 139 -13.88 -15.12 -7.17
C GLU A 139 -12.52 -15.45 -7.82
N ASP A 140 -12.02 -14.54 -8.66
CA ASP A 140 -10.70 -14.67 -9.29
C ASP A 140 -9.56 -14.40 -8.31
N TYR A 141 -9.81 -13.54 -7.31
CA TYR A 141 -8.85 -13.09 -6.30
C TYR A 141 -9.18 -13.66 -4.92
N GLY A 142 -8.15 -13.83 -4.11
CA GLY A 142 -8.29 -14.21 -2.70
C GLY A 142 -8.39 -12.99 -1.78
N ARG A 143 -8.75 -13.25 -0.51
CA ARG A 143 -8.80 -12.24 0.55
C ARG A 143 -7.54 -12.33 1.41
N GLY A 144 -6.99 -11.17 1.78
CA GLY A 144 -5.86 -11.09 2.69
C GLY A 144 -6.26 -11.23 4.15
N PHE A 145 -5.33 -11.69 4.97
CA PHE A 145 -5.56 -11.78 6.43
C PHE A 145 -5.83 -10.39 7.04
N ILE A 146 -5.08 -9.38 6.60
CA ILE A 146 -5.23 -8.00 7.09
C ILE A 146 -6.58 -7.39 6.70
N GLU A 147 -7.17 -7.84 5.59
CA GLU A 147 -8.48 -7.34 5.13
C GLU A 147 -9.59 -7.58 6.17
N GLU A 148 -9.54 -8.69 6.91
CA GLU A 148 -10.51 -9.01 7.97
C GLU A 148 -10.47 -7.98 9.12
N TYR A 149 -9.31 -7.39 9.36
CA TYR A 149 -9.08 -6.41 10.44
C TYR A 149 -8.99 -4.96 9.98
N LEU A 150 -9.28 -4.72 8.69
CA LEU A 150 -9.13 -3.36 8.10
C LEU A 150 -10.00 -2.31 8.81
N GLY A 151 -11.19 -2.71 9.27
CA GLY A 151 -12.08 -1.83 10.05
C GLY A 151 -11.46 -1.41 11.37
N ASP A 152 -10.89 -2.35 12.11
CA ASP A 152 -10.23 -2.10 13.37
C ASP A 152 -8.95 -1.25 13.19
N LEU A 153 -8.14 -1.54 12.16
CA LEU A 153 -6.96 -0.75 11.83
C LEU A 153 -7.30 0.71 11.50
N LYS A 154 -8.34 0.94 10.69
CA LYS A 154 -8.83 2.30 10.38
C LYS A 154 -9.38 3.01 11.62
N THR A 155 -9.99 2.27 12.53
CA THR A 155 -10.50 2.83 13.79
C THR A 155 -9.36 3.30 14.69
N VAL A 156 -8.31 2.49 14.85
CA VAL A 156 -7.10 2.88 15.62
C VAL A 156 -6.43 4.10 14.99
N GLU A 157 -6.26 4.11 13.67
CA GLU A 157 -5.68 5.25 12.96
C GLU A 157 -6.51 6.53 13.18
N GLY A 158 -7.83 6.46 13.01
CA GLY A 158 -8.74 7.60 13.20
C GLY A 158 -8.74 8.12 14.64
N LEU A 159 -8.80 7.24 15.63
CA LEU A 159 -8.75 7.62 17.05
C LEU A 159 -7.40 8.20 17.43
N SER A 160 -6.30 7.60 16.98
CA SER A 160 -4.94 8.09 17.22
C SER A 160 -4.78 9.51 16.66
N LYS A 161 -5.21 9.74 15.42
CA LYS A 161 -5.20 11.06 14.79
C LYS A 161 -6.04 12.07 15.58
N ALA A 162 -7.25 11.71 15.97
CA ALA A 162 -8.15 12.58 16.74
C ALA A 162 -7.56 12.94 18.11
N ILE A 163 -6.91 11.99 18.81
CA ILE A 163 -6.25 12.24 20.09
C ILE A 163 -5.07 13.20 19.90
N ILE A 164 -4.24 13.02 18.89
CA ILE A 164 -3.09 13.87 18.60
C ILE A 164 -3.56 15.30 18.28
N GLU A 165 -4.50 15.44 17.35
CA GLU A 165 -5.04 16.75 16.95
C GLU A 165 -5.75 17.44 18.09
N GLY A 166 -6.55 16.70 18.86
CA GLY A 166 -7.24 17.22 20.03
C GLY A 166 -6.30 17.64 21.16
N THR A 167 -5.24 16.87 21.41
CA THR A 167 -4.21 17.20 22.39
C THR A 167 -3.45 18.48 21.97
N ALA A 168 -3.11 18.59 20.68
CA ALA A 168 -2.48 19.78 20.13
C ALA A 168 -3.38 21.03 20.23
N ALA A 169 -4.69 20.86 20.04
CA ALA A 169 -5.67 21.93 20.23
C ALA A 169 -5.84 22.31 21.71
N ALA A 170 -5.88 21.33 22.62
CA ALA A 170 -5.97 21.54 24.05
C ALA A 170 -4.72 22.23 24.66
N ALA A 171 -3.56 22.02 24.04
CA ALA A 171 -2.31 22.70 24.44
C ALA A 171 -2.32 24.19 24.08
N LYS A 172 -3.23 24.67 23.21
CA LYS A 172 -3.36 26.08 22.88
C LYS A 172 -4.18 26.77 23.95
N VAL A 173 -3.55 27.68 24.70
CA VAL A 173 -4.20 28.57 25.69
C VAL A 173 -4.33 29.95 25.08
N LEU A 174 -5.57 30.45 24.99
CA LEU A 174 -5.85 31.81 24.55
C LEU A 174 -6.28 32.68 25.74
N PHE A 175 -5.60 33.80 25.94
CA PHE A 175 -5.97 34.79 26.91
C PHE A 175 -6.80 35.89 26.25
N LEU A 176 -8.02 36.11 26.73
CA LEU A 176 -8.86 37.22 26.31
C LEU A 176 -8.76 38.31 27.42
N VAL A 177 -8.46 39.53 26.98
CA VAL A 177 -8.39 40.71 27.88
C VAL A 177 -9.51 41.64 27.49
N LYS A 178 -10.30 42.10 28.48
CA LYS A 178 -11.38 43.07 28.27
C LYS A 178 -10.83 44.38 27.70
N PRO A 179 -11.41 44.91 26.59
CA PRO A 179 -10.88 46.10 25.92
C PRO A 179 -10.85 47.34 26.85
N ASN A 180 -11.82 47.45 27.76
CA ASN A 180 -11.99 48.59 28.68
C ASN A 180 -11.59 48.25 30.12
N GLY A 181 -10.84 47.15 30.34
CA GLY A 181 -10.35 46.76 31.68
C GLY A 181 -9.15 47.58 32.14
N THR A 182 -8.88 47.50 33.47
CA THR A 182 -7.70 48.12 34.08
C THR A 182 -6.41 47.37 33.70
N THR A 183 -6.53 46.10 33.33
CA THR A 183 -5.41 45.24 32.94
C THR A 183 -5.11 45.39 31.43
N LYS A 184 -3.91 45.86 31.08
CA LYS A 184 -3.51 46.04 29.66
C LYS A 184 -2.87 44.77 29.08
N MET A 185 -3.22 44.45 27.85
CA MET A 185 -2.70 43.28 27.13
C MET A 185 -1.15 43.22 27.14
N ARG A 186 -0.47 44.38 26.93
CA ARG A 186 1.01 44.47 26.96
C ARG A 186 1.62 44.09 28.32
N THR A 187 0.89 44.31 29.41
CA THR A 187 1.37 44.00 30.77
C THR A 187 1.46 42.48 30.99
N ILE A 188 0.55 41.73 30.34
CA ILE A 188 0.50 40.27 30.41
C ILE A 188 1.46 39.65 29.39
N SER A 189 1.42 40.09 28.12
CA SER A 189 2.20 39.48 27.03
C SER A 189 3.73 39.62 27.21
N ASN A 190 4.17 40.68 27.85
CA ASN A 190 5.60 40.95 28.09
C ASN A 190 6.04 40.56 29.54
N ALA A 191 5.21 39.86 30.28
CA ALA A 191 5.57 39.40 31.61
C ALA A 191 6.39 38.10 31.55
N PRO A 192 7.59 38.06 32.13
CA PRO A 192 8.31 36.80 32.30
C PRO A 192 7.57 35.88 33.29
N ASN A 193 7.93 34.61 33.28
CA ASN A 193 7.37 33.66 34.25
C ASN A 193 7.58 34.12 35.68
N LEU A 194 6.55 33.95 36.55
CA LEU A 194 6.54 34.37 37.93
C LEU A 194 6.60 35.90 38.15
N ALA A 195 6.37 36.72 37.15
CA ALA A 195 6.34 38.16 37.30
C ALA A 195 5.10 38.61 38.12
N VAL A 196 5.30 39.55 39.05
CA VAL A 196 4.21 40.22 39.77
C VAL A 196 3.81 41.46 38.99
N ARG A 197 2.54 41.55 38.61
CA ARG A 197 1.98 42.69 37.89
C ARG A 197 0.69 43.15 38.51
N GLN A 198 0.43 44.47 38.45
CA GLN A 198 -0.81 45.05 38.90
C GLN A 198 -1.90 44.87 37.84
N GLY A 199 -3.08 44.38 38.19
CA GLY A 199 -4.21 44.14 37.31
C GLY A 199 -5.43 43.59 38.03
N ASN A 200 -6.56 43.50 37.32
CA ASN A 200 -7.77 42.86 37.84
C ASN A 200 -7.89 41.46 37.18
N LYS A 201 -8.10 40.44 38.02
CA LYS A 201 -8.28 39.04 37.57
C LYS A 201 -9.47 38.90 36.63
N ASP A 202 -10.56 39.67 36.86
CA ASP A 202 -11.78 39.57 36.07
C ASP A 202 -11.67 40.19 34.65
N ASP A 203 -10.55 40.91 34.40
CA ASP A 203 -10.27 41.46 33.06
C ASP A 203 -9.63 40.43 32.12
N VAL A 204 -9.18 39.29 32.65
CA VAL A 204 -8.48 38.24 31.86
C VAL A 204 -9.27 36.95 31.94
N THR A 205 -9.71 36.48 30.80
CA THR A 205 -10.39 35.19 30.66
C THR A 205 -9.48 34.23 29.88
N VAL A 206 -9.29 33.06 30.44
CA VAL A 206 -8.55 31.99 29.73
C VAL A 206 -9.56 31.16 28.96
N VAL A 207 -9.32 31.04 27.64
CA VAL A 207 -10.07 30.14 26.79
C VAL A 207 -9.20 28.92 26.51
N GLN A 208 -9.59 27.81 27.09
CA GLN A 208 -8.93 26.52 26.92
C GLN A 208 -9.98 25.47 26.60
N VAL A 209 -9.63 24.49 25.77
CA VAL A 209 -10.51 23.38 25.44
C VAL A 209 -10.48 22.37 26.60
N GLU A 210 -11.55 22.30 27.39
CA GLU A 210 -11.72 21.35 28.47
C GLU A 210 -12.42 20.06 28.00
N LYS A 211 -11.73 19.22 27.22
CA LYS A 211 -12.26 17.95 26.71
C LYS A 211 -11.47 16.73 27.19
N PHE A 212 -10.89 16.79 28.38
CA PHE A 212 -10.06 15.69 28.91
C PHE A 212 -10.84 14.37 29.08
N SER A 213 -12.13 14.45 29.42
CA SER A 213 -13.00 13.27 29.53
C SER A 213 -13.16 12.55 28.19
N ASP A 214 -13.34 13.32 27.11
CA ASP A 214 -13.55 12.76 25.76
C ASP A 214 -12.29 12.07 25.25
N PHE A 215 -11.10 12.63 25.52
CA PHE A 215 -9.82 12.01 25.17
C PHE A 215 -9.56 10.72 25.94
N ARG A 216 -9.99 10.65 27.20
CA ARG A 216 -9.89 9.42 28.00
C ARG A 216 -10.73 8.31 27.38
N VAL A 217 -11.98 8.58 27.03
CA VAL A 217 -12.88 7.61 26.38
C VAL A 217 -12.32 7.17 25.03
N ALA A 218 -11.82 8.11 24.22
CA ALA A 218 -11.20 7.77 22.93
C ALA A 218 -9.98 6.85 23.10
N ARG A 219 -9.13 7.13 24.10
CA ARG A 219 -7.97 6.30 24.43
C ARG A 219 -8.37 4.90 24.91
N GLU A 220 -9.33 4.79 25.83
CA GLU A 220 -9.84 3.49 26.31
C GLU A 220 -10.43 2.65 25.17
N THR A 221 -11.15 3.30 24.25
CA THR A 221 -11.67 2.64 23.04
C THR A 221 -10.55 2.15 22.14
N MET A 222 -9.54 2.98 21.88
CA MET A 222 -8.36 2.65 21.08
C MET A 222 -7.61 1.45 21.68
N GLU A 223 -7.33 1.46 22.99
CA GLU A 223 -6.67 0.35 23.70
C GLU A 223 -7.50 -0.95 23.65
N GLY A 224 -8.83 -0.87 23.59
CA GLY A 224 -9.72 -2.01 23.37
C GLY A 224 -9.57 -2.63 22.00
N VAL A 225 -9.48 -1.78 20.97
CA VAL A 225 -9.26 -2.24 19.56
C VAL A 225 -7.85 -2.78 19.38
N GLU A 226 -6.83 -2.12 19.94
CA GLU A 226 -5.44 -2.58 19.92
C GLU A 226 -5.28 -3.97 20.53
N ARG A 227 -5.98 -4.26 21.64
CA ARG A 227 -5.96 -5.59 22.26
C ARG A 227 -6.58 -6.67 21.35
N ARG A 228 -7.64 -6.35 20.61
CA ARG A 228 -8.22 -7.29 19.62
C ARG A 228 -7.25 -7.54 18.47
N LEU A 229 -6.62 -6.49 17.95
CA LEU A 229 -5.60 -6.61 16.91
C LEU A 229 -4.39 -7.40 17.40
N ALA A 230 -3.88 -7.12 18.61
CA ALA A 230 -2.79 -7.87 19.19
C ALA A 230 -3.11 -9.37 19.31
N ALA A 231 -4.33 -9.71 19.74
CA ALA A 231 -4.76 -11.11 19.83
C ALA A 231 -4.88 -11.80 18.45
N ALA A 232 -5.08 -11.03 17.38
CA ALA A 232 -5.18 -11.56 16.02
C ALA A 232 -3.81 -11.74 15.35
N PHE A 233 -2.83 -10.88 15.68
CA PHE A 233 -1.52 -10.82 15.01
C PHE A 233 -0.36 -11.40 15.84
N LEU A 234 -0.56 -11.75 17.09
CA LEU A 234 0.41 -12.36 18.01
C LEU A 234 0.03 -13.76 18.39
#